data_b7f3e834a94a1ec642f20853d915310f
#
_entry.id   b7f3e834a94a1ec642f20853d915310f
#
_cell.length_a   1.000
_cell.length_b   1.000
_cell.length_c   1.000
_cell.angle_alpha   90.00
_cell.angle_beta   90.00
_cell.angle_gamma   90.00
#
_symmetry.space_group_name_H-M   'P 1'
#
loop_
_entity.id
_entity.type
_entity.pdbx_description
1 polymer ?
#
loop_
_entity_poly.entity_id
_entity_poly.type
_entity_poly.pdbx_seq_one_letter_code
_entity_poly.pdbx_strand_id
1 'polypeptide(L)'
;ADDIISYIAQHVVENGGESIIYSTDKDFLQLVGDGIKVWNPVRKKTYIPEAVLEDYTIHPNNFLLYRALTGDTSDNLPGIKGLGIKTLLKFMPGFVTEEKLTLDDVITIAESSKSKVMSKIVDQKEIIQRNLILMSLLSVMISDNNKMKILNKINSPQLSLHKYGLTKLLLE
;
A
#
# COMPACT_ATOMS: atom_id res chain seq x y z
N ALA A 1 1.34 3.54 13.12
CA ALA A 1 2.62 2.88 12.83
C ALA A 1 2.92 2.90 11.32
N ASP A 2 1.93 2.65 10.48
CA ASP A 2 2.09 2.42 9.04
C ASP A 2 2.63 3.64 8.30
N ASP A 3 2.16 4.83 8.62
CA ASP A 3 2.68 6.10 8.08
C ASP A 3 4.18 6.27 8.35
N ILE A 4 4.64 5.90 9.55
CA ILE A 4 6.06 6.03 9.91
C ILE A 4 6.89 5.01 9.15
N ILE A 5 6.43 3.77 9.05
CA ILE A 5 7.10 2.70 8.30
C ILE A 5 7.20 3.08 6.82
N SER A 6 6.10 3.55 6.26
CA SER A 6 6.04 4.02 4.87
C SER A 6 6.99 5.19 4.62
N TYR A 7 6.96 6.21 5.50
CA TYR A 7 7.85 7.36 5.41
C TYR A 7 9.33 6.95 5.44
N ILE A 8 9.70 6.06 6.37
CA ILE A 8 11.08 5.56 6.47
C ILE A 8 11.47 4.79 5.21
N ALA A 9 10.61 3.87 4.74
CA ALA A 9 10.91 3.07 3.58
C ALA A 9 11.13 3.92 2.32
N GLN A 10 10.27 4.90 2.08
CA GLN A 10 10.38 5.84 0.96
C GLN A 10 11.62 6.72 1.10
N HIS A 11 11.88 7.27 2.29
CA HIS A 11 13.05 8.10 2.55
C HIS A 11 14.37 7.36 2.29
N VAL A 12 14.47 6.08 2.67
CA VAL A 12 15.66 5.26 2.41
C VAL A 12 15.89 5.11 0.90
N VAL A 13 14.83 4.85 0.15
CA VAL A 13 14.92 4.67 -1.31
C VAL A 13 15.24 5.99 -2.02
N GLU A 14 14.63 7.11 -1.61
CA GLU A 14 14.92 8.45 -2.14
C GLU A 14 16.40 8.82 -1.94
N ASN A 15 17.07 8.26 -0.94
CA ASN A 15 18.50 8.43 -0.68
C ASN A 15 19.38 7.31 -1.27
N GLY A 16 18.86 6.53 -2.22
CA GLY A 16 19.62 5.53 -2.97
C GLY A 16 19.78 4.18 -2.25
N GLY A 17 19.04 3.95 -1.16
CA GLY A 17 19.01 2.66 -0.46
C GLY A 17 17.92 1.73 -0.94
N GLU A 18 17.84 0.54 -0.34
CA GLU A 18 16.73 -0.41 -0.49
C GLU A 18 16.02 -0.62 0.85
N SER A 19 14.71 -0.86 0.80
CA SER A 19 13.88 -1.11 1.98
C SER A 19 13.15 -2.44 1.90
N ILE A 20 13.15 -3.18 3.03
CA ILE A 20 12.34 -4.38 3.19
C ILE A 20 11.40 -4.16 4.37
N ILE A 21 10.10 -4.03 4.09
CA ILE A 21 9.05 -3.92 5.11
C ILE A 21 8.67 -5.32 5.56
N TYR A 22 8.82 -5.61 6.85
CA TYR A 22 8.45 -6.89 7.46
C TYR A 22 7.02 -6.78 8.01
N SER A 23 6.04 -7.23 7.25
CA SER A 23 4.61 -7.10 7.62
C SER A 23 3.72 -8.16 6.96
N THR A 24 2.60 -8.46 7.61
CA THR A 24 1.49 -9.25 7.04
C THR A 24 0.42 -8.37 6.41
N ASP A 25 0.50 -7.06 6.63
CA ASP A 25 -0.49 -6.10 6.16
C ASP A 25 -0.37 -5.90 4.64
N LYS A 26 -1.51 -6.07 3.96
CA LYS A 26 -1.62 -5.91 2.52
C LYS A 26 -1.47 -4.46 2.06
N ASP A 27 -1.73 -3.51 2.95
CA ASP A 27 -1.70 -2.10 2.56
C ASP A 27 -0.29 -1.64 2.19
N PHE A 28 0.74 -2.28 2.72
CA PHE A 28 2.12 -2.03 2.29
C PHE A 28 2.42 -2.49 0.85
N LEU A 29 1.56 -3.32 0.23
CA LEU A 29 1.78 -3.78 -1.15
C LEU A 29 1.68 -2.64 -2.18
N GLN A 30 1.02 -1.53 -1.84
CA GLN A 30 1.00 -0.32 -2.64
C GLN A 30 2.37 0.37 -2.75
N LEU A 31 3.32 0.04 -1.88
CA LEU A 31 4.68 0.60 -1.85
C LEU A 31 5.70 -0.26 -2.58
N VAL A 32 5.32 -1.49 -2.98
CA VAL A 32 6.23 -2.44 -3.64
C VAL A 32 6.65 -1.92 -5.01
N GLY A 33 7.95 -1.88 -5.26
CA GLY A 33 8.58 -1.36 -6.47
C GLY A 33 9.77 -0.46 -6.10
N ASP A 34 10.51 0.03 -7.08
CA ASP A 34 11.55 1.06 -6.95
C ASP A 34 12.39 1.01 -5.66
N GLY A 35 12.88 -0.18 -5.29
CA GLY A 35 13.71 -0.36 -4.10
C GLY A 35 12.95 -0.71 -2.82
N ILE A 36 11.61 -0.81 -2.83
CA ILE A 36 10.81 -1.26 -1.68
C ILE A 36 10.28 -2.66 -1.92
N LYS A 37 10.50 -3.56 -0.95
CA LYS A 37 9.99 -4.93 -0.92
C LYS A 37 9.21 -5.15 0.38
N VAL A 38 8.25 -6.08 0.37
CA VAL A 38 7.52 -6.48 1.58
C VAL A 38 7.77 -7.96 1.85
N TRP A 39 8.30 -8.27 3.03
CA TRP A 39 8.43 -9.65 3.50
C TRP A 39 7.21 -10.01 4.37
N ASN A 40 6.48 -11.03 3.96
CA ASN A 40 5.37 -11.56 4.75
C ASN A 40 5.84 -12.80 5.53
N PRO A 41 5.95 -12.73 6.88
CA PRO A 41 6.49 -13.82 7.70
C PRO A 41 5.56 -15.03 7.78
N VAL A 42 4.25 -14.82 7.64
CA VAL A 42 3.25 -15.90 7.69
C VAL A 42 3.27 -16.71 6.40
N ARG A 43 3.32 -16.02 5.25
CA ARG A 43 3.43 -16.67 3.93
C ARG A 43 4.85 -17.08 3.58
N LYS A 44 5.85 -16.62 4.33
CA LYS A 44 7.29 -16.80 4.05
C LYS A 44 7.65 -16.41 2.61
N LYS A 45 7.08 -15.28 2.15
CA LYS A 45 7.21 -14.79 0.78
C LYS A 45 7.64 -13.33 0.77
N THR A 46 8.61 -12.99 -0.11
CA THR A 46 8.94 -11.60 -0.43
C THR A 46 8.06 -11.13 -1.56
N TYR A 47 7.38 -10.02 -1.36
CA TYR A 47 6.63 -9.34 -2.41
C TYR A 47 7.52 -8.34 -3.12
N ILE A 48 7.72 -8.61 -4.39
CA ILE A 48 8.20 -7.74 -5.45
C ILE A 48 7.03 -7.54 -6.43
N PRO A 49 7.09 -6.65 -7.42
CA PRO A 49 5.94 -6.38 -8.30
C PRO A 49 5.33 -7.64 -8.93
N GLU A 50 6.16 -8.57 -9.39
CA GLU A 50 5.72 -9.81 -10.01
C GLU A 50 4.97 -10.72 -9.01
N ALA A 51 5.44 -10.78 -7.76
CA ALA A 51 4.81 -11.58 -6.72
C ALA A 51 3.47 -10.99 -6.25
N VAL A 52 3.33 -9.65 -6.26
CA VAL A 52 2.04 -8.99 -6.00
C VAL A 52 1.07 -9.30 -7.14
N LEU A 53 1.52 -9.19 -8.38
CA LEU A 53 0.71 -9.48 -9.57
C LEU A 53 0.26 -10.95 -9.60
N GLU A 54 1.15 -11.88 -9.23
CA GLU A 54 0.85 -13.32 -9.14
C GLU A 54 -0.25 -13.61 -8.11
N ASP A 55 -0.14 -13.06 -6.89
CA ASP A 55 -1.06 -13.38 -5.80
C ASP A 55 -2.38 -12.60 -5.84
N TYR A 56 -2.34 -11.37 -6.34
CA TYR A 56 -3.49 -10.44 -6.30
C TYR A 56 -4.03 -10.07 -7.68
N THR A 57 -3.32 -10.38 -8.75
CA THR A 57 -3.68 -10.02 -10.13
C THR A 57 -3.81 -8.50 -10.34
N ILE A 58 -3.17 -7.72 -9.49
CA ILE A 58 -3.13 -6.25 -9.50
C ILE A 58 -1.67 -5.82 -9.41
N HIS A 59 -1.27 -4.89 -10.29
CA HIS A 59 0.07 -4.31 -10.20
C HIS A 59 0.18 -3.38 -8.97
N PRO A 60 1.30 -3.34 -8.24
CA PRO A 60 1.48 -2.48 -7.07
C PRO A 60 1.08 -1.02 -7.30
N ASN A 61 1.41 -0.43 -8.46
CA ASN A 61 1.05 0.94 -8.81
C ASN A 61 -0.46 1.22 -8.76
N ASN A 62 -1.28 0.19 -8.95
CA ASN A 62 -2.74 0.25 -8.95
C ASN A 62 -3.36 -0.35 -7.68
N PHE A 63 -2.53 -0.82 -6.73
CA PHE A 63 -3.00 -1.55 -5.55
C PHE A 63 -3.82 -0.66 -4.61
N LEU A 64 -3.38 0.59 -4.37
CA LEU A 64 -4.13 1.57 -3.58
C LEU A 64 -5.52 1.84 -4.18
N LEU A 65 -5.59 2.09 -5.50
CA LEU A 65 -6.87 2.37 -6.19
C LEU A 65 -7.79 1.14 -6.14
N TYR A 66 -7.24 -0.07 -6.33
CA TYR A 66 -7.97 -1.32 -6.15
C TYR A 66 -8.55 -1.44 -4.74
N ARG A 67 -7.76 -1.19 -3.70
CA ARG A 67 -8.20 -1.23 -2.31
C ARG A 67 -9.28 -0.18 -2.03
N ALA A 68 -9.12 1.04 -2.52
CA ALA A 68 -10.11 2.10 -2.35
C ALA A 68 -11.47 1.77 -2.99
N LEU A 69 -11.47 1.07 -4.12
CA LEU A 69 -12.67 0.61 -4.84
C LEU A 69 -13.35 -0.58 -4.13
N THR A 70 -12.56 -1.53 -3.65
CA THR A 70 -13.11 -2.75 -3.01
C THR A 70 -13.39 -2.58 -1.53
N GLY A 71 -12.79 -1.57 -0.90
CA GLY A 71 -12.90 -1.29 0.53
C GLY A 71 -12.05 -2.24 1.40
N ASP A 72 -12.10 -1.97 2.70
CA ASP A 72 -11.55 -2.82 3.75
C ASP A 72 -12.53 -2.95 4.92
N THR A 73 -12.98 -4.17 5.17
CA THR A 73 -13.93 -4.43 6.26
C THR A 73 -13.26 -4.40 7.63
N SER A 74 -11.95 -4.67 7.72
CA SER A 74 -11.21 -4.60 8.99
C SER A 74 -11.09 -3.17 9.50
N ASP A 75 -10.98 -2.22 8.59
CA ASP A 75 -10.88 -0.78 8.89
C ASP A 75 -12.24 -0.05 8.78
N ASN A 76 -13.32 -0.82 8.59
CA ASN A 76 -14.66 -0.27 8.41
C ASN A 76 -14.75 0.71 7.22
N LEU A 77 -13.98 0.46 6.17
CA LEU A 77 -14.00 1.24 4.93
C LEU A 77 -14.87 0.53 3.88
N PRO A 78 -16.06 1.05 3.57
CA PRO A 78 -16.94 0.42 2.59
C PRO A 78 -16.36 0.53 1.17
N GLY A 79 -16.44 -0.56 0.42
CA GLY A 79 -16.16 -0.59 -1.01
C GLY A 79 -17.44 -0.61 -1.85
N ILE A 80 -17.27 -0.59 -3.17
CA ILE A 80 -18.38 -0.64 -4.13
C ILE A 80 -19.01 -2.02 -4.12
N LYS A 81 -20.26 -2.11 -3.70
CA LYS A 81 -20.97 -3.40 -3.57
C LYS A 81 -21.11 -4.12 -4.91
N GLY A 82 -20.51 -5.31 -4.99
CA GLY A 82 -20.51 -6.17 -6.17
C GLY A 82 -19.27 -5.96 -7.09
N LEU A 83 -18.34 -5.08 -6.71
CA LEU A 83 -17.08 -4.86 -7.40
C LEU A 83 -15.97 -5.73 -6.79
N GLY A 84 -15.92 -6.99 -7.17
CA GLY A 84 -14.77 -7.86 -6.87
C GLY A 84 -13.72 -7.81 -7.97
N ILE A 85 -12.56 -8.44 -7.71
CA ILE A 85 -11.41 -8.47 -8.63
C ILE A 85 -11.79 -8.91 -10.05
N LYS A 86 -12.62 -9.96 -10.19
CA LYS A 86 -13.05 -10.46 -11.52
C LYS A 86 -13.87 -9.43 -12.29
N THR A 87 -14.76 -8.71 -11.59
CA THR A 87 -15.58 -7.66 -12.21
C THR A 87 -14.72 -6.47 -12.58
N LEU A 88 -13.81 -6.06 -11.70
CA LEU A 88 -12.87 -4.98 -11.93
C LEU A 88 -12.04 -5.23 -13.21
N LEU A 89 -11.36 -6.36 -13.28
CA LEU A 89 -10.47 -6.70 -14.39
C LEU A 89 -11.22 -6.91 -15.72
N LYS A 90 -12.47 -7.33 -15.67
CA LYS A 90 -13.32 -7.44 -16.88
C LYS A 90 -13.51 -6.09 -17.56
N PHE A 91 -13.69 -5.01 -16.80
CA PHE A 91 -13.96 -3.67 -17.33
C PHE A 91 -12.69 -2.80 -17.41
N MET A 92 -11.72 -3.07 -16.57
CA MET A 92 -10.52 -2.26 -16.39
C MET A 92 -9.27 -3.16 -16.33
N PRO A 93 -8.88 -3.80 -17.46
CA PRO A 93 -7.70 -4.68 -17.50
C PRO A 93 -6.38 -3.95 -17.19
N GLY A 94 -6.34 -2.62 -17.33
CA GLY A 94 -5.17 -1.81 -16.99
C GLY A 94 -4.69 -1.94 -15.53
N PHE A 95 -5.50 -2.47 -14.62
CA PHE A 95 -5.06 -2.72 -13.23
C PHE A 95 -3.91 -3.73 -13.12
N VAL A 96 -3.68 -4.55 -14.14
CA VAL A 96 -2.57 -5.53 -14.16
C VAL A 96 -1.26 -4.96 -14.71
N THR A 97 -1.29 -3.76 -15.30
CA THR A 97 -0.13 -3.14 -15.95
C THR A 97 0.62 -2.20 -14.98
N GLU A 98 1.85 -1.88 -15.32
CA GLU A 98 2.66 -0.87 -14.60
C GLU A 98 2.10 0.54 -14.72
N GLU A 99 1.27 0.80 -15.73
CA GLU A 99 0.63 2.10 -15.91
C GLU A 99 -0.26 2.40 -14.71
N LYS A 100 -0.01 3.55 -14.08
CA LYS A 100 -0.77 3.98 -12.92
C LYS A 100 -2.10 4.58 -13.36
N LEU A 101 -3.19 3.91 -13.01
CA LEU A 101 -4.54 4.42 -13.22
C LEU A 101 -4.89 5.47 -12.16
N THR A 102 -5.60 6.48 -12.59
CA THR A 102 -6.18 7.51 -11.71
C THR A 102 -7.66 7.21 -11.44
N LEU A 103 -8.22 7.86 -10.43
CA LEU A 103 -9.66 7.77 -10.19
C LEU A 103 -10.48 8.33 -11.37
N ASP A 104 -9.98 9.35 -12.05
CA ASP A 104 -10.68 9.94 -13.19
C ASP A 104 -10.69 8.99 -14.40
N ASP A 105 -9.63 8.21 -14.63
CA ASP A 105 -9.62 7.12 -15.62
C ASP A 105 -10.70 6.09 -15.31
N VAL A 106 -10.78 5.67 -14.03
CA VAL A 106 -11.80 4.71 -13.57
C VAL A 106 -13.22 5.26 -13.76
N ILE A 107 -13.46 6.53 -13.44
CA ILE A 107 -14.75 7.18 -13.64
C ILE A 107 -15.10 7.25 -15.13
N THR A 108 -14.18 7.66 -15.98
CA THR A 108 -14.38 7.74 -17.44
C THR A 108 -14.77 6.38 -18.03
N ILE A 109 -14.10 5.31 -17.61
CA ILE A 109 -14.43 3.94 -18.05
C ILE A 109 -15.81 3.54 -17.49
N ALA A 110 -16.11 3.87 -16.25
CA ALA A 110 -17.38 3.54 -15.60
C ALA A 110 -18.57 4.24 -16.28
N GLU A 111 -18.43 5.52 -16.64
CA GLU A 111 -19.46 6.31 -17.35
C GLU A 111 -19.75 5.75 -18.75
N SER A 112 -18.74 5.25 -19.45
CA SER A 112 -18.90 4.62 -20.77
C SER A 112 -19.58 3.24 -20.73
N SER A 113 -19.75 2.65 -19.54
CA SER A 113 -20.30 1.32 -19.36
C SER A 113 -21.77 1.33 -18.98
N LYS A 114 -22.55 0.41 -19.60
CA LYS A 114 -23.97 0.18 -19.25
C LYS A 114 -24.14 -0.75 -18.03
N SER A 115 -23.07 -1.09 -17.33
CA SER A 115 -23.12 -2.01 -16.18
C SER A 115 -23.61 -1.32 -14.92
N LYS A 116 -24.57 -1.94 -14.22
CA LYS A 116 -25.07 -1.45 -12.91
C LYS A 116 -23.99 -1.36 -11.83
N VAL A 117 -22.91 -2.15 -11.93
CA VAL A 117 -21.79 -2.06 -10.98
C VAL A 117 -20.91 -0.86 -11.33
N MET A 118 -20.73 -0.58 -12.61
CA MET A 118 -19.96 0.60 -13.05
C MET A 118 -20.68 1.91 -12.69
N SER A 119 -22.02 1.99 -12.86
CA SER A 119 -22.75 3.20 -12.44
C SER A 119 -22.58 3.50 -10.94
N LYS A 120 -22.49 2.47 -10.08
CA LYS A 120 -22.23 2.69 -8.65
C LYS A 120 -20.85 3.30 -8.36
N ILE A 121 -19.85 3.09 -9.21
CA ILE A 121 -18.53 3.73 -9.07
C ILE A 121 -18.69 5.24 -9.23
N VAL A 122 -19.44 5.65 -10.25
CA VAL A 122 -19.74 7.08 -10.51
C VAL A 122 -20.53 7.67 -9.35
N ASP A 123 -21.61 7.00 -8.94
CA ASP A 123 -22.51 7.45 -7.86
C ASP A 123 -21.78 7.58 -6.49
N GLN A 124 -20.74 6.78 -6.28
CA GLN A 124 -20.02 6.69 -5.01
C GLN A 124 -18.59 7.25 -5.10
N LYS A 125 -18.31 8.15 -6.05
CA LYS A 125 -16.99 8.77 -6.25
C LYS A 125 -16.41 9.34 -4.97
N GLU A 126 -17.21 10.00 -4.15
CA GLU A 126 -16.79 10.63 -2.89
C GLU A 126 -16.29 9.58 -1.86
N ILE A 127 -16.94 8.41 -1.81
CA ILE A 127 -16.52 7.31 -0.93
C ILE A 127 -15.14 6.79 -1.37
N ILE A 128 -14.94 6.63 -2.68
CA ILE A 128 -13.66 6.17 -3.23
C ILE A 128 -12.56 7.20 -2.95
N GLN A 129 -12.84 8.48 -3.16
CA GLN A 129 -11.89 9.57 -2.85
C GLN A 129 -11.48 9.57 -1.37
N ARG A 130 -12.45 9.43 -0.47
CA ARG A 130 -12.18 9.30 0.96
C ARG A 130 -11.30 8.08 1.26
N ASN A 131 -11.64 6.93 0.69
CA ASN A 131 -10.86 5.71 0.89
C ASN A 131 -9.43 5.86 0.38
N LEU A 132 -9.22 6.50 -0.80
CA LEU A 132 -7.89 6.80 -1.33
C LEU A 132 -7.06 7.63 -0.35
N ILE A 133 -7.66 8.63 0.28
CA ILE A 133 -6.96 9.48 1.25
C ILE A 133 -6.60 8.68 2.51
N LEU A 134 -7.55 7.90 3.03
CA LEU A 134 -7.39 7.17 4.30
C LEU A 134 -6.43 5.98 4.17
N MET A 135 -6.41 5.31 3.01
CA MET A 135 -5.58 4.12 2.77
C MET A 135 -4.21 4.45 2.17
N SER A 136 -3.95 5.70 1.78
CA SER A 136 -2.70 6.06 1.10
C SER A 136 -1.52 6.04 2.06
N LEU A 137 -0.55 5.20 1.74
CA LEU A 137 0.78 5.17 2.35
C LEU A 137 1.83 5.84 1.44
N LEU A 138 1.45 6.25 0.23
CA LEU A 138 2.34 6.95 -0.72
C LEU A 138 2.56 8.42 -0.35
N SER A 139 1.61 9.01 0.37
CA SER A 139 1.63 10.42 0.78
C SER A 139 1.14 10.54 2.21
N VAL A 140 2.01 10.20 3.16
CA VAL A 140 1.67 10.20 4.58
C VAL A 140 1.72 11.61 5.19
N MET A 141 0.70 11.94 5.98
CA MET A 141 0.61 13.23 6.68
C MET A 141 1.36 13.20 8.00
N ILE A 142 2.67 13.27 7.94
CA ILE A 142 3.54 13.41 9.12
C ILE A 142 4.04 14.85 9.20
N SER A 143 3.87 15.50 10.36
CA SER A 143 4.38 16.86 10.56
C SER A 143 5.91 16.91 10.44
N ASP A 144 6.45 18.03 9.97
CA ASP A 144 7.91 18.17 9.78
C ASP A 144 8.71 17.96 11.06
N ASN A 145 8.18 18.40 12.20
CA ASN A 145 8.80 18.12 13.50
C ASN A 145 8.90 16.61 13.78
N ASN A 146 7.88 15.84 13.45
CA ASN A 146 7.91 14.38 13.60
C ASN A 146 8.83 13.70 12.57
N LYS A 147 8.87 14.20 11.33
CA LYS A 147 9.84 13.73 10.33
C LYS A 147 11.27 13.92 10.82
N MET A 148 11.60 15.10 11.35
CA MET A 148 12.92 15.37 11.93
C MET A 148 13.25 14.43 13.10
N LYS A 149 12.30 14.16 14.00
CA LYS A 149 12.51 13.21 15.11
C LYS A 149 12.77 11.78 14.60
N ILE A 150 12.04 11.34 13.59
CA ILE A 150 12.22 10.03 12.96
C ILE A 150 13.62 9.94 12.36
N LEU A 151 14.03 10.91 11.54
CA LEU A 151 15.33 10.93 10.88
C LEU A 151 16.48 10.98 11.88
N ASN A 152 16.38 11.81 12.91
CA ASN A 152 17.37 11.86 13.98
C ASN A 152 17.51 10.52 14.71
N LYS A 153 16.39 9.79 14.87
CA LYS A 153 16.40 8.47 15.51
C LYS A 153 17.05 7.40 14.63
N ILE A 154 16.77 7.43 13.34
CA ILE A 154 17.36 6.49 12.35
C ILE A 154 18.88 6.72 12.23
N ASN A 155 19.30 7.98 12.17
CA ASN A 155 20.69 8.37 12.02
C ASN A 155 21.49 8.34 13.33
N SER A 156 20.82 8.13 14.48
CA SER A 156 21.52 8.01 15.75
C SER A 156 22.30 6.69 15.81
N PRO A 157 23.47 6.67 16.49
CA PRO A 157 24.26 5.44 16.65
C PRO A 157 23.37 4.35 17.21
N GLN A 158 23.30 3.21 16.51
CA GLN A 158 22.55 2.06 16.99
C GLN A 158 23.13 1.60 18.33
N LEU A 159 22.26 1.53 19.32
CA LEU A 159 22.65 0.95 20.60
C LEU A 159 23.00 -0.51 20.35
N SER A 160 24.25 -0.91 20.67
CA SER A 160 24.66 -2.31 20.52
C SER A 160 23.77 -3.21 21.38
N LEU A 161 23.46 -4.40 20.88
CA LEU A 161 22.71 -5.44 21.64
C LEU A 161 23.27 -5.65 23.05
N HIS A 162 24.59 -5.50 23.21
CA HIS A 162 25.29 -5.62 24.49
C HIS A 162 24.88 -4.55 25.52
N LYS A 163 24.51 -3.35 25.08
CA LYS A 163 24.11 -2.25 25.97
C LYS A 163 22.72 -2.47 26.61
N TYR A 164 21.86 -3.30 26.02
CA TYR A 164 20.53 -3.63 26.55
C TYR A 164 20.44 -5.00 27.21
N GLY A 165 21.55 -5.72 27.35
CA GLY A 165 21.55 -7.05 27.96
C GLY A 165 20.74 -8.10 27.19
N LEU A 166 20.38 -7.83 25.92
CA LEU A 166 19.64 -8.76 25.06
C LEU A 166 20.35 -10.10 24.88
N THR A 167 21.69 -10.09 24.92
CA THR A 167 22.47 -11.32 24.89
C THR A 167 22.20 -12.23 26.10
N LYS A 168 21.87 -11.64 27.24
CA LYS A 168 21.53 -12.38 28.47
C LYS A 168 20.15 -13.02 28.40
N LEU A 169 19.17 -12.30 27.77
CA LEU A 169 17.81 -12.79 27.55
C LEU A 169 17.69 -13.90 26.49
N LEU A 170 18.67 -14.02 25.61
CA LEU A 170 18.69 -15.06 24.56
C LEU A 170 19.45 -16.31 25.00
N LEU A 171 20.12 -16.28 26.15
CA LEU A 171 20.93 -17.38 26.69
C LEU A 171 20.32 -18.02 27.97
N GLU A 172 19.22 -17.48 28.47
CA GLU A 172 18.34 -18.06 29.51
C GLU A 172 17.11 -18.72 28.83
#